data_9cea75b6d4c5efae67a2b9a84b4f200e
#
_entry.id   9cea75b6d4c5efae67a2b9a84b4f200e
#
_cell.length_a   1.000
_cell.length_b   1.000
_cell.length_c   1.000
_cell.angle_alpha   90.00
_cell.angle_beta   90.00
_cell.angle_gamma   90.00
#
_symmetry.space_group_name_H-M   'P 1'
#
loop_
_entity.id
_entity.type
_entity.pdbx_description
1 polymer ?
#
loop_
_entity_poly.entity_id
_entity_poly.type
_entity_poly.pdbx_seq_one_letter_code
_entity_poly.pdbx_strand_id
1 'polypeptide(L)'
;IFAGAIRDHNRGKIIGSRSYGKGSIQGIFPMDVAGVGMRLTTAHFYSPTGQPYSRVGVSPDLWVQQTARPDGTGQIIKNDATLATALNEVRKTLEPVVSQPVARRITAR
;
A
#
# COMPACT_ATOMS: atom_id res chain seq x y z
N ILE A 1 3.63 0.18 -7.15
CA ILE A 1 3.96 -1.24 -7.46
C ILE A 1 3.54 -2.12 -6.29
N PHE A 2 4.12 -1.94 -5.08
CA PHE A 2 3.85 -2.80 -3.92
C PHE A 2 2.35 -2.90 -3.58
N ALA A 3 1.66 -1.77 -3.41
CA ALA A 3 0.23 -1.77 -3.12
C ALA A 3 -0.60 -2.47 -4.22
N GLY A 4 -0.23 -2.27 -5.50
CA GLY A 4 -0.89 -2.95 -6.60
C GLY A 4 -0.69 -4.46 -6.58
N ALA A 5 0.51 -4.94 -6.25
CA ALA A 5 0.78 -6.36 -6.12
C ALA A 5 -0.04 -6.99 -4.97
N ILE A 6 -0.10 -6.34 -3.79
CA ILE A 6 -0.92 -6.81 -2.66
C ILE A 6 -2.39 -6.91 -3.05
N ARG A 7 -2.94 -5.88 -3.71
CA ARG A 7 -4.34 -5.86 -4.13
C ARG A 7 -4.64 -6.94 -5.17
N ASP A 8 -3.87 -6.98 -6.25
CA ASP A 8 -4.15 -7.85 -7.40
C ASP A 8 -3.97 -9.34 -7.07
N HIS A 9 -3.12 -9.66 -6.09
CA HIS A 9 -2.98 -11.01 -5.55
C HIS A 9 -3.87 -11.30 -4.32
N ASN A 10 -4.76 -10.38 -3.94
CA ASN A 10 -5.65 -10.52 -2.79
C ASN A 10 -4.91 -10.89 -1.48
N ARG A 11 -3.71 -10.33 -1.28
CA ARG A 11 -2.85 -10.63 -0.12
C ARG A 11 -3.17 -9.77 1.11
N GLY A 12 -3.98 -8.74 0.94
CA GLY A 12 -4.38 -7.85 2.02
C GLY A 12 -5.24 -6.71 1.53
N LYS A 13 -5.84 -5.96 2.46
CA LYS A 13 -6.62 -4.75 2.18
C LYS A 13 -5.71 -3.54 2.05
N ILE A 14 -6.03 -2.65 1.13
CA ILE A 14 -5.39 -1.36 0.96
C ILE A 14 -6.23 -0.30 1.66
N ILE A 15 -5.64 0.42 2.60
CA ILE A 15 -6.34 1.45 3.40
C ILE A 15 -5.63 2.79 3.24
N GLY A 16 -6.39 3.84 3.01
CA GLY A 16 -5.87 5.20 2.87
C GLY A 16 -6.44 5.95 1.69
N SER A 17 -5.63 6.77 1.04
CA SER A 17 -5.99 7.50 -0.19
C SER A 17 -5.42 6.83 -1.44
N ARG A 18 -5.96 7.19 -2.60
CA ARG A 18 -5.44 6.73 -3.89
C ARG A 18 -3.97 7.10 -4.03
N SER A 19 -3.14 6.15 -4.47
CA SER A 19 -1.71 6.41 -4.70
C SER A 19 -1.50 7.34 -5.91
N TYR A 20 -0.37 8.03 -5.92
CA TYR A 20 -0.01 8.98 -6.98
C TYR A 20 0.03 8.36 -8.39
N GLY A 21 0.38 7.08 -8.49
CA GLY A 21 0.45 6.41 -9.78
C GLY A 21 1.69 6.73 -10.59
N LYS A 22 2.86 6.83 -9.96
CA LYS A 22 4.11 6.85 -10.73
C LYS A 22 4.37 5.45 -11.28
N GLY A 23 4.08 5.27 -12.56
CA GLY A 23 4.22 4.00 -13.27
C GLY A 23 5.34 4.01 -14.32
N SER A 24 6.29 4.95 -14.24
CA SER A 24 7.39 5.06 -15.23
C SER A 24 8.77 4.92 -14.60
N ILE A 25 9.67 4.29 -15.34
CA ILE A 25 11.11 4.29 -15.07
C ILE A 25 11.74 5.37 -15.92
N GLN A 26 12.64 6.14 -15.33
CA GLN A 26 13.37 7.20 -16.01
C GLN A 26 14.87 6.94 -15.91
N GLY A 27 15.54 6.88 -17.04
CA GLY A 27 17.00 6.87 -17.14
C GLY A 27 17.54 8.30 -17.20
N ILE A 28 18.70 8.53 -16.59
CA ILE A 28 19.48 9.76 -16.73
C ILE A 28 20.67 9.43 -17.62
N PHE A 29 20.77 10.11 -18.72
CA PHE A 29 21.84 9.94 -19.71
C PHE A 29 22.73 11.17 -19.66
N PRO A 30 23.99 11.04 -19.17
CA PRO A 30 24.93 12.14 -19.20
C PRO A 30 25.22 12.52 -20.68
N MET A 31 25.36 13.81 -20.95
CA MET A 31 25.75 14.33 -22.25
C MET A 31 27.17 14.92 -22.13
N ASP A 32 27.95 14.82 -23.17
CA ASP A 32 29.35 15.30 -23.20
C ASP A 32 29.47 16.85 -23.20
N VAL A 33 28.39 17.53 -22.83
CA VAL A 33 28.36 19.00 -22.81
C VAL A 33 28.16 19.47 -21.36
N ALA A 34 29.20 20.06 -20.79
CA ALA A 34 29.16 20.90 -19.57
C ALA A 34 28.34 20.37 -18.40
N GLY A 35 28.39 19.07 -18.09
CA GLY A 35 27.68 18.48 -16.94
C GLY A 35 26.15 18.42 -17.13
N VAL A 36 25.65 18.57 -18.33
CA VAL A 36 24.23 18.45 -18.66
C VAL A 36 23.87 16.96 -18.81
N GLY A 37 22.68 16.58 -18.32
CA GLY A 37 22.14 15.23 -18.50
C GLY A 37 20.70 15.28 -19.03
N MET A 38 20.32 14.30 -19.83
CA MET A 38 18.97 14.14 -20.35
C MET A 38 18.24 13.06 -19.53
N ARG A 39 17.02 13.35 -19.09
CA ARG A 39 16.15 12.41 -18.39
C ARG A 39 15.05 11.93 -19.32
N LEU A 40 15.05 10.64 -19.63
CA LEU A 40 14.08 10.01 -20.52
C LEU A 40 13.29 8.92 -19.79
N THR A 41 12.02 8.79 -20.12
CA THR A 41 11.22 7.63 -19.71
C THR A 41 11.61 6.44 -20.60
N THR A 42 12.12 5.37 -19.99
CA THR A 42 12.61 4.19 -20.69
C THR A 42 11.68 2.97 -20.56
N ALA A 43 10.83 2.92 -19.53
CA ALA A 43 9.90 1.84 -19.33
C ALA A 43 8.67 2.27 -18.51
N HIS A 44 7.63 1.45 -18.53
CA HIS A 44 6.44 1.58 -17.71
C HIS A 44 6.21 0.32 -16.89
N PHE A 45 5.69 0.52 -15.68
CA PHE A 45 5.22 -0.57 -14.82
C PHE A 45 3.74 -0.84 -15.08
N TYR A 46 3.39 -2.10 -15.08
CA TYR A 46 2.01 -2.58 -15.11
C TYR A 46 1.74 -3.41 -13.87
N SER A 47 0.48 -3.48 -13.48
CA SER A 47 0.05 -4.37 -12.42
C SER A 47 0.15 -5.85 -12.86
N PRO A 48 0.13 -6.83 -11.94
CA PRO A 48 0.05 -8.23 -12.30
C PRO A 48 -1.11 -8.58 -13.24
N THR A 49 -2.20 -7.83 -13.19
CA THR A 49 -3.36 -7.97 -14.09
C THR A 49 -3.24 -7.17 -15.38
N GLY A 50 -2.08 -6.56 -15.66
CA GLY A 50 -1.82 -5.81 -16.89
C GLY A 50 -2.34 -4.36 -16.88
N GLN A 51 -2.88 -3.87 -15.77
CA GLN A 51 -3.37 -2.49 -15.69
C GLN A 51 -2.20 -1.50 -15.52
N PRO A 52 -2.21 -0.34 -16.21
CA PRO A 52 -1.17 0.65 -16.05
C PRO A 52 -1.28 1.36 -14.70
N TYR A 53 -0.14 1.55 -14.01
CA TYR A 53 -0.10 2.40 -12.81
C TYR A 53 -0.03 3.90 -13.15
N SER A 54 0.52 4.23 -14.32
CA SER A 54 0.79 5.61 -14.73
C SER A 54 -0.50 6.42 -14.79
N ARG A 55 -0.56 7.52 -14.03
CA ARG A 55 -1.71 8.44 -13.89
C ARG A 55 -2.98 7.83 -13.29
N VAL A 56 -3.02 6.52 -13.07
CA VAL A 56 -4.16 5.81 -12.49
C VAL A 56 -3.98 5.61 -11.00
N GLY A 57 -2.79 5.18 -10.59
CA GLY A 57 -2.51 4.82 -9.20
C GLY A 57 -3.26 3.58 -8.76
N VAL A 58 -3.18 3.30 -7.46
CA VAL A 58 -3.90 2.22 -6.81
C VAL A 58 -4.98 2.82 -5.92
N SER A 59 -6.23 2.45 -6.15
CA SER A 59 -7.35 2.84 -5.28
C SER A 59 -7.36 1.95 -4.04
N PRO A 60 -7.63 2.51 -2.84
CA PRO A 60 -7.76 1.73 -1.63
C PRO A 60 -9.10 0.98 -1.59
N ASP A 61 -9.15 -0.10 -0.81
CA ASP A 61 -10.38 -0.83 -0.47
C ASP A 61 -11.18 -0.06 0.59
N LEU A 62 -10.48 0.61 1.51
CA LEU A 62 -11.05 1.53 2.50
C LEU A 62 -10.41 2.90 2.34
N TRP A 63 -11.23 3.86 1.93
CA TRP A 63 -10.76 5.21 1.75
C TRP A 63 -10.70 5.96 3.08
N VAL A 64 -9.55 6.55 3.39
CA VAL A 64 -9.32 7.39 4.56
C VAL A 64 -8.60 8.65 4.13
N GLN A 65 -9.18 9.80 4.44
CA GLN A 65 -8.51 11.07 4.18
C GLN A 65 -7.40 11.29 5.20
N GLN A 66 -6.17 11.39 4.73
CA GLN A 66 -5.04 11.74 5.59
C GLN A 66 -5.05 13.24 5.84
N THR A 67 -5.37 13.63 7.07
CA THR A 67 -5.43 15.04 7.48
C THR A 67 -4.09 15.57 7.96
N ALA A 68 -3.15 14.70 8.34
CA ALA A 68 -1.83 15.09 8.81
C ALA A 68 -0.79 14.91 7.71
N ARG A 69 -0.03 15.98 7.40
CA ARG A 69 1.18 15.88 6.59
C ARG A 69 2.34 15.47 7.49
N PRO A 70 3.21 14.55 7.05
CA PRO A 70 4.49 14.35 7.73
C PRO A 70 5.24 15.67 7.76
N ASP A 71 5.71 16.09 8.92
CA ASP A 71 6.46 17.33 9.09
C ASP A 71 7.92 17.23 8.62
N GLY A 72 8.29 16.09 8.03
CA GLY A 72 9.64 15.82 7.56
C GLY A 72 10.62 15.44 8.67
N THR A 73 10.23 15.47 9.94
CA THR A 73 11.11 15.14 11.07
C THR A 73 11.16 13.65 11.40
N GLY A 74 10.36 12.83 10.73
CA GLY A 74 10.25 11.39 10.99
C GLY A 74 9.51 11.06 12.28
N GLN A 75 8.91 12.03 12.95
CA GLN A 75 8.10 11.78 14.14
C GLN A 75 6.80 11.06 13.77
N ILE A 76 6.41 10.11 14.62
CA ILE A 76 5.14 9.40 14.49
C ILE A 76 4.01 10.42 14.66
N ILE A 77 3.16 10.56 13.65
CA ILE A 77 2.01 11.45 13.67
C ILE A 77 1.07 10.98 14.78
N LYS A 78 0.85 11.82 15.79
CA LYS A 78 0.06 11.47 16.99
C LYS A 78 -1.40 11.12 16.70
N ASN A 79 -1.95 11.38 15.52
CA ASN A 79 -3.33 11.04 15.13
C ASN A 79 -3.36 10.55 13.68
N ASP A 80 -2.74 9.41 13.39
CA ASP A 80 -2.79 8.79 12.08
C ASP A 80 -4.12 8.04 11.91
N ALA A 81 -5.07 8.68 11.23
CA ALA A 81 -6.38 8.10 10.94
C ALA A 81 -6.28 6.84 10.07
N THR A 82 -5.29 6.76 9.18
CA THR A 82 -5.06 5.59 8.34
C THR A 82 -4.61 4.41 9.16
N LEU A 83 -3.64 4.60 10.06
CA LEU A 83 -3.17 3.57 10.97
C LEU A 83 -4.28 3.10 11.93
N ALA A 84 -5.04 4.05 12.51
CA ALA A 84 -6.14 3.72 13.41
C ALA A 84 -7.21 2.87 12.70
N THR A 85 -7.58 3.23 11.47
CA THR A 85 -8.53 2.45 10.66
C THR A 85 -7.98 1.07 10.34
N ALA A 86 -6.70 0.97 9.97
CA ALA A 86 -6.06 -0.31 9.67
C ALA A 86 -6.05 -1.24 10.88
N LEU A 87 -5.71 -0.73 12.07
CA LEU A 87 -5.74 -1.49 13.32
C LEU A 87 -7.14 -1.98 13.67
N ASN A 88 -8.16 -1.17 13.46
CA ASN A 88 -9.54 -1.56 13.69
C ASN A 88 -9.99 -2.69 12.73
N GLU A 89 -9.59 -2.62 11.45
CA GLU A 89 -9.89 -3.69 10.50
C GLU A 89 -9.21 -5.02 10.88
N VAL A 90 -7.95 -4.96 11.33
CA VAL A 90 -7.24 -6.15 11.81
C VAL A 90 -7.94 -6.75 13.03
N ARG A 91 -8.34 -5.92 14.01
CA ARG A 91 -9.07 -6.38 15.20
C ARG A 91 -10.37 -7.09 14.85
N LYS A 92 -11.20 -6.54 13.96
CA LYS A 92 -12.43 -7.18 13.46
C LYS A 92 -12.17 -8.56 12.86
N THR A 93 -11.03 -8.73 12.21
CA THR A 93 -10.66 -10.01 11.59
C THR A 93 -10.20 -11.04 12.62
N LEU A 94 -9.62 -10.60 13.74
CA LEU A 94 -9.08 -11.47 14.78
C LEU A 94 -10.11 -11.86 15.86
N GLU A 95 -11.13 -11.03 16.14
CA GLU A 95 -12.15 -11.29 17.15
C GLU A 95 -12.90 -12.64 16.99
N PRO A 96 -13.24 -13.12 15.77
CA PRO A 96 -13.92 -14.41 15.61
C PRO A 96 -13.06 -15.62 16.00
N VAL A 97 -11.74 -15.49 16.01
CA VAL A 97 -10.82 -16.60 16.30
C VAL A 97 -10.69 -16.86 17.80
N VAL A 98 -10.87 -15.82 18.61
CA VAL A 98 -10.72 -15.91 20.08
C VAL A 98 -12.00 -16.42 20.77
N SER A 99 -13.15 -16.35 20.11
CA SER A 99 -14.46 -16.71 20.68
C SER A 99 -14.87 -18.17 20.51
N GLN A 100 -14.06 -19.03 19.89
CA GLN A 100 -14.35 -20.46 19.83
C GLN A 100 -13.82 -21.16 21.10
N PRO A 101 -14.68 -21.65 22.02
CA PRO A 101 -14.23 -22.45 23.15
C PRO A 101 -13.64 -23.75 22.60
N VAL A 102 -12.41 -24.07 23.02
CA VAL A 102 -11.78 -25.36 22.75
C VAL A 102 -12.63 -26.43 23.40
N ALA A 103 -13.49 -27.08 22.63
CA ALA A 103 -14.25 -28.23 23.09
C ALA A 103 -13.26 -29.33 23.47
N ARG A 104 -13.00 -29.51 24.77
CA ARG A 104 -12.31 -30.69 25.31
C ARG A 104 -13.14 -31.92 24.95
N ARG A 105 -12.71 -32.70 23.99
CA ARG A 105 -13.16 -34.07 23.81
C ARG A 105 -12.66 -34.84 25.03
N ILE A 106 -13.52 -34.97 26.02
CA ILE A 106 -13.35 -35.98 27.09
C ILE A 106 -13.80 -37.29 26.46
N THR A 107 -12.86 -38.12 26.01
CA THR A 107 -13.10 -39.54 25.72
C THR A 107 -13.29 -40.25 27.06
N ALA A 108 -14.54 -40.49 27.41
CA ALA A 108 -14.86 -41.47 28.46
C ALA A 108 -14.58 -42.89 27.92
N ARG A 109 -13.79 -43.62 28.66
CA ARG A 109 -13.69 -45.09 28.59
C ARG A 109 -14.80 -45.71 29.38
#